data_5ab221b4b395808134b454b3051331fe
#
_entry.id   5ab221b4b395808134b454b3051331fe
#
_cell.length_a   1.000
_cell.length_b   1.000
_cell.length_c   1.000
_cell.angle_alpha   90.00
_cell.angle_beta   90.00
_cell.angle_gamma   90.00
#
_symmetry.space_group_name_H-M   'P 1'
#
loop_
_entity.id
_entity.type
_entity.pdbx_description
1 polymer ?
#
loop_
_entity_poly.entity_id
_entity_poly.type
_entity_poly.pdbx_seq_one_letter_code
_entity_poly.pdbx_strand_id
1 'polypeptide(L)'
;MSFNSLVVRKDDEGKTLGSVEQMTVDQLPAGNVTVAVEYSTVNYKDGLCLGSGGGMVRNYPHIPGIDMAGVVEASDDPRYTVGDRVVLTGWRYGEVHWGGYSQKTRVNADWLVSLPDGISTKQAMAVGTAGITAMFSIMSLEAHGLKPDNGPVLVTGAAGGVGSVASAILSNIGYEVAGVTGRPESADYLKSLGVSQIVAREDINETVKRPLESETWAGCIDAVGGAMLARVLGQMKYGASIASVGLAGGAGLPATVIPFLLRGVNLLGIDSVLRPYNNRVEAWSRIASELPFDKLESMIVDAKLEDLPKLGKEILKGQVQGRVVVDVNA
;
A
#
# COMPACT_ATOMS: atom_id res chain seq x y z
N MET A 1 -2.46 -31.03 11.15
CA MET A 1 -3.10 -30.62 9.86
C MET A 1 -2.03 -29.91 9.04
N SER A 2 -1.93 -30.25 7.75
CA SER A 2 -1.03 -29.58 6.80
C SER A 2 -1.79 -28.49 6.01
N PHE A 3 -1.05 -27.50 5.52
CA PHE A 3 -1.55 -26.40 4.71
C PHE A 3 -0.47 -25.92 3.75
N ASN A 4 -0.86 -25.27 2.66
CA ASN A 4 0.07 -24.76 1.66
C ASN A 4 0.56 -23.34 2.00
N SER A 5 1.83 -23.07 1.68
CA SER A 5 2.44 -21.75 1.80
C SER A 5 3.47 -21.53 0.71
N LEU A 6 3.63 -20.31 0.25
CA LEU A 6 4.79 -19.92 -0.55
C LEU A 6 5.98 -19.71 0.37
N VAL A 7 6.96 -20.58 0.29
CA VAL A 7 8.18 -20.53 1.09
C VAL A 7 9.32 -20.00 0.24
N VAL A 8 10.06 -19.02 0.75
CA VAL A 8 11.31 -18.56 0.14
C VAL A 8 12.51 -19.16 0.87
N ARG A 9 13.47 -19.60 0.08
CA ARG A 9 14.76 -20.18 0.54
C ARG A 9 15.90 -19.54 -0.23
N LYS A 10 17.11 -19.67 0.29
CA LYS A 10 18.33 -19.38 -0.47
C LYS A 10 18.88 -20.67 -1.07
N ASP A 11 19.29 -20.59 -2.34
CA ASP A 11 20.09 -21.64 -2.97
C ASP A 11 21.58 -21.49 -2.58
N ASP A 12 22.40 -22.40 -3.10
CA ASP A 12 23.85 -22.44 -2.83
C ASP A 12 24.59 -21.20 -3.35
N GLU A 13 24.00 -20.48 -4.31
CA GLU A 13 24.53 -19.22 -4.86
C GLU A 13 24.02 -17.98 -4.11
N GLY A 14 23.20 -18.17 -3.08
CA GLY A 14 22.58 -17.10 -2.28
C GLY A 14 21.41 -16.39 -2.94
N LYS A 15 20.87 -16.95 -4.04
CA LYS A 15 19.68 -16.43 -4.71
C LYS A 15 18.42 -16.89 -3.97
N THR A 16 17.45 -15.99 -3.86
CA THR A 16 16.14 -16.31 -3.29
C THR A 16 15.27 -17.07 -4.31
N LEU A 17 14.78 -18.24 -3.91
CA LEU A 17 13.85 -19.07 -4.65
C LEU A 17 12.57 -19.20 -3.84
N GLY A 18 11.41 -19.08 -4.50
CA GLY A 18 10.10 -19.28 -3.89
C GLY A 18 9.40 -20.47 -4.50
N SER A 19 8.85 -21.34 -3.65
CA SER A 19 8.06 -22.52 -4.03
C SER A 19 6.89 -22.71 -3.08
N VAL A 20 5.78 -23.26 -3.58
CA VAL A 20 4.67 -23.67 -2.72
C VAL A 20 5.07 -24.98 -2.03
N GLU A 21 5.00 -24.99 -0.70
CA GLU A 21 5.37 -26.12 0.14
C GLU A 21 4.25 -26.43 1.14
N GLN A 22 4.15 -27.71 1.54
CA GLN A 22 3.27 -28.09 2.64
C GLN A 22 3.94 -27.81 3.98
N MET A 23 3.22 -27.09 4.85
CA MET A 23 3.60 -26.75 6.20
C MET A 23 2.67 -27.40 7.22
N THR A 24 3.05 -27.41 8.49
CA THR A 24 2.21 -27.87 9.61
C THR A 24 2.01 -26.78 10.64
N VAL A 25 0.94 -26.86 11.42
CA VAL A 25 0.60 -25.85 12.46
C VAL A 25 1.71 -25.70 13.51
N ASP A 26 2.45 -26.75 13.78
CA ASP A 26 3.56 -26.75 14.77
C ASP A 26 4.77 -25.92 14.30
N GLN A 27 4.88 -25.69 12.99
CA GLN A 27 5.95 -24.85 12.40
C GLN A 27 5.61 -23.35 12.43
N LEU A 28 4.36 -22.98 12.68
CA LEU A 28 3.97 -21.57 12.74
C LEU A 28 4.72 -20.84 13.88
N PRO A 29 5.15 -19.59 13.65
CA PRO A 29 5.78 -18.77 14.69
C PRO A 29 4.90 -18.61 15.93
N ALA A 30 5.50 -18.13 17.01
CA ALA A 30 4.76 -17.78 18.23
C ALA A 30 3.75 -16.67 17.96
N GLY A 31 2.60 -16.76 18.61
CA GLY A 31 1.50 -15.80 18.54
C GLY A 31 0.31 -16.32 19.36
N ASN A 32 -0.67 -15.48 19.60
CA ASN A 32 -1.84 -15.81 20.44
C ASN A 32 -3.16 -15.85 19.64
N VAL A 33 -3.13 -15.60 18.32
CA VAL A 33 -4.26 -15.78 17.41
C VAL A 33 -3.82 -16.54 16.18
N THR A 34 -4.53 -17.63 15.84
CA THR A 34 -4.35 -18.38 14.60
C THR A 34 -5.48 -18.02 13.64
N VAL A 35 -5.12 -17.67 12.41
CA VAL A 35 -6.04 -17.23 11.36
C VAL A 35 -5.96 -18.18 10.17
N ALA A 36 -7.11 -18.65 9.69
CA ALA A 36 -7.27 -19.20 8.35
C ALA A 36 -7.23 -18.04 7.37
N VAL A 37 -6.16 -17.92 6.62
CA VAL A 37 -6.02 -16.86 5.62
C VAL A 37 -6.86 -17.24 4.40
N GLU A 38 -7.69 -16.29 3.96
CA GLU A 38 -8.48 -16.45 2.74
C GLU A 38 -7.80 -15.76 1.56
N TYR A 39 -7.32 -14.53 1.80
CA TYR A 39 -6.66 -13.72 0.78
C TYR A 39 -5.43 -13.00 1.31
N SER A 40 -4.50 -12.76 0.41
CA SER A 40 -3.37 -11.85 0.54
C SER A 40 -3.32 -10.89 -0.66
N THR A 41 -2.29 -10.09 -0.80
CA THR A 41 -2.14 -9.17 -1.94
C THR A 41 -0.66 -8.98 -2.30
N VAL A 42 -0.35 -8.40 -3.46
CA VAL A 42 1.02 -8.13 -3.89
C VAL A 42 1.31 -6.64 -3.80
N ASN A 43 2.35 -6.30 -3.03
CA ASN A 43 2.88 -4.95 -2.89
C ASN A 43 4.34 -4.89 -3.40
N TYR A 44 4.86 -3.69 -3.62
CA TYR A 44 6.26 -3.48 -4.01
C TYR A 44 7.23 -4.18 -3.03
N LYS A 45 6.94 -4.10 -1.72
CA LYS A 45 7.72 -4.73 -0.67
C LYS A 45 7.73 -6.26 -0.77
N ASP A 46 6.63 -6.87 -1.15
CA ASP A 46 6.56 -8.32 -1.40
C ASP A 46 7.48 -8.72 -2.55
N GLY A 47 7.55 -7.89 -3.59
CA GLY A 47 8.52 -8.07 -4.68
C GLY A 47 9.96 -8.09 -4.18
N LEU A 48 10.31 -7.22 -3.21
CA LEU A 48 11.64 -7.23 -2.56
C LEU A 48 11.86 -8.48 -1.71
N CYS A 49 10.84 -8.99 -1.04
CA CYS A 49 10.93 -10.21 -0.24
C CYS A 49 11.07 -11.48 -1.11
N LEU A 50 10.38 -11.51 -2.25
CA LEU A 50 10.43 -12.61 -3.22
C LEU A 50 11.72 -12.62 -4.06
N GLY A 51 12.38 -11.47 -4.19
CA GLY A 51 13.59 -11.29 -4.99
C GLY A 51 14.88 -11.36 -4.17
N SER A 52 16.02 -11.58 -4.85
CA SER A 52 17.34 -11.68 -4.21
C SER A 52 17.94 -10.32 -3.82
N GLY A 53 17.36 -9.21 -4.24
CA GLY A 53 18.01 -7.88 -4.18
C GLY A 53 17.62 -7.00 -3.00
N GLY A 54 16.58 -7.36 -2.24
CA GLY A 54 15.97 -6.40 -1.30
C GLY A 54 16.53 -6.41 0.12
N GLY A 55 17.20 -7.47 0.56
CA GLY A 55 17.69 -7.61 1.94
C GLY A 55 16.60 -7.52 3.02
N MET A 56 15.33 -7.58 2.63
CA MET A 56 14.18 -7.48 3.54
C MET A 56 14.05 -8.71 4.43
N VAL A 57 14.12 -9.89 3.81
CA VAL A 57 14.13 -11.17 4.51
C VAL A 57 15.57 -11.50 4.96
N ARG A 58 15.76 -11.71 6.25
CA ARG A 58 17.08 -12.01 6.83
C ARG A 58 17.23 -13.47 7.26
N ASN A 59 16.13 -14.09 7.67
CA ASN A 59 16.10 -15.48 8.16
C ASN A 59 15.34 -16.35 7.16
N TYR A 60 15.94 -17.45 6.75
CA TYR A 60 15.38 -18.44 5.84
C TYR A 60 15.29 -19.81 6.50
N PRO A 61 14.28 -20.65 6.23
CA PRO A 61 13.16 -20.40 5.33
C PRO A 61 12.21 -19.32 5.84
N HIS A 62 11.51 -18.62 4.92
CA HIS A 62 10.59 -17.56 5.26
C HIS A 62 9.33 -17.63 4.39
N ILE A 63 8.21 -17.17 4.93
CA ILE A 63 6.95 -16.99 4.21
C ILE A 63 6.71 -15.48 4.06
N PRO A 64 6.77 -14.92 2.83
CA PRO A 64 6.46 -13.52 2.58
C PRO A 64 4.95 -13.23 2.60
N GLY A 65 4.56 -12.03 2.18
CA GLY A 65 3.19 -11.52 2.16
C GLY A 65 2.94 -10.57 3.33
N ILE A 66 3.07 -9.25 3.07
CA ILE A 66 2.97 -8.23 4.14
C ILE A 66 1.53 -7.93 4.56
N ASP A 67 0.56 -8.52 3.91
CA ASP A 67 -0.87 -8.34 4.16
C ASP A 67 -1.58 -9.71 4.21
N MET A 68 -2.62 -9.79 5.03
CA MET A 68 -3.58 -10.90 4.97
C MET A 68 -4.97 -10.46 5.44
N ALA A 69 -6.00 -11.14 4.94
CA ALA A 69 -7.33 -11.15 5.53
C ALA A 69 -7.85 -12.58 5.58
N GLY A 70 -8.61 -12.88 6.62
CA GLY A 70 -9.10 -14.23 6.85
C GLY A 70 -9.98 -14.32 8.09
N VAL A 71 -10.17 -15.54 8.56
CA VAL A 71 -11.06 -15.86 9.68
C VAL A 71 -10.26 -16.45 10.84
N VAL A 72 -10.54 -16.02 12.05
CA VAL A 72 -9.94 -16.55 13.28
C VAL A 72 -10.32 -18.01 13.47
N GLU A 73 -9.34 -18.91 13.59
CA GLU A 73 -9.53 -20.35 13.89
C GLU A 73 -9.31 -20.68 15.36
N ALA A 74 -8.40 -19.95 16.03
CA ALA A 74 -8.14 -20.09 17.47
C ALA A 74 -7.59 -18.77 18.02
N SER A 75 -7.96 -18.47 19.26
CA SER A 75 -7.49 -17.26 19.95
C SER A 75 -7.33 -17.51 21.44
N ASP A 76 -6.22 -17.04 22.00
CA ASP A 76 -5.98 -16.91 23.45
C ASP A 76 -6.23 -15.46 23.91
N ASP A 77 -6.61 -14.54 23.00
CA ASP A 77 -6.90 -13.14 23.30
C ASP A 77 -8.40 -12.87 23.28
N PRO A 78 -8.99 -12.30 24.36
CA PRO A 78 -10.42 -12.12 24.47
C PRO A 78 -11.04 -11.12 23.47
N ARG A 79 -10.22 -10.36 22.76
CA ARG A 79 -10.69 -9.42 21.71
C ARG A 79 -11.14 -10.13 20.44
N TYR A 80 -10.72 -11.39 20.24
CA TYR A 80 -11.00 -12.15 19.04
C TYR A 80 -11.57 -13.52 19.38
N THR A 81 -12.63 -13.91 18.67
CA THR A 81 -13.28 -15.20 18.79
C THR A 81 -13.23 -15.98 17.47
N VAL A 82 -13.35 -17.31 17.56
CA VAL A 82 -13.42 -18.16 16.37
C VAL A 82 -14.58 -17.71 15.47
N GLY A 83 -14.28 -17.50 14.20
CA GLY A 83 -15.25 -16.99 13.22
C GLY A 83 -15.14 -15.50 12.92
N ASP A 84 -14.41 -14.72 13.74
CA ASP A 84 -14.19 -13.29 13.48
C ASP A 84 -13.38 -13.08 12.20
N ARG A 85 -13.84 -12.15 11.36
CA ARG A 85 -13.11 -11.71 10.17
C ARG A 85 -12.10 -10.64 10.56
N VAL A 86 -10.85 -10.85 10.17
CA VAL A 86 -9.72 -9.98 10.55
C VAL A 86 -8.86 -9.62 9.35
N VAL A 87 -8.19 -8.48 9.47
CA VAL A 87 -7.19 -8.01 8.54
C VAL A 87 -5.91 -7.64 9.27
N LEU A 88 -4.77 -7.93 8.65
CA LEU A 88 -3.45 -7.53 9.13
C LEU A 88 -2.68 -6.85 8.00
N THR A 89 -2.20 -5.65 8.29
CA THR A 89 -1.25 -4.88 7.46
C THR A 89 -0.18 -4.29 8.38
N GLY A 90 1.05 -4.18 7.93
CA GLY A 90 2.13 -3.57 8.71
C GLY A 90 2.81 -4.51 9.71
N TRP A 91 3.32 -3.97 10.82
CA TRP A 91 4.00 -4.69 11.92
C TRP A 91 5.20 -5.54 11.47
N ARG A 92 5.76 -5.24 10.29
CA ARG A 92 6.81 -6.02 9.64
C ARG A 92 6.43 -7.49 9.38
N TYR A 93 5.12 -7.75 9.32
CA TYR A 93 4.55 -9.02 8.89
C TYR A 93 4.99 -9.32 7.45
N GLY A 94 5.37 -10.56 7.15
CA GLY A 94 5.93 -10.94 5.86
C GLY A 94 7.39 -10.49 5.61
N GLU A 95 7.97 -9.70 6.52
CA GLU A 95 9.36 -9.24 6.45
C GLU A 95 10.25 -9.96 7.47
N VAL A 96 9.89 -9.92 8.75
CA VAL A 96 10.61 -10.53 9.87
C VAL A 96 9.80 -11.62 10.58
N HIS A 97 8.49 -11.57 10.49
CA HIS A 97 7.54 -12.59 10.88
C HIS A 97 7.01 -13.26 9.61
N TRP A 98 6.66 -14.54 9.66
CA TRP A 98 6.05 -15.24 8.54
C TRP A 98 4.75 -14.56 8.12
N GLY A 99 4.56 -14.40 6.81
CA GLY A 99 3.54 -13.55 6.21
C GLY A 99 2.31 -14.28 5.69
N GLY A 100 1.53 -13.54 4.89
CA GLY A 100 0.20 -13.90 4.40
C GLY A 100 0.16 -14.78 3.14
N TYR A 101 1.31 -15.14 2.56
CA TYR A 101 1.35 -16.10 1.44
C TYR A 101 1.26 -17.54 1.95
N SER A 102 0.25 -17.80 2.74
CA SER A 102 0.02 -19.04 3.47
C SER A 102 -1.45 -19.21 3.77
N GLN A 103 -1.95 -20.42 3.72
CA GLN A 103 -3.33 -20.73 4.11
C GLN A 103 -3.60 -20.57 5.61
N LYS A 104 -2.54 -20.57 6.44
CA LYS A 104 -2.65 -20.31 7.89
C LYS A 104 -1.51 -19.44 8.37
N THR A 105 -1.82 -18.58 9.35
CA THR A 105 -0.82 -17.81 10.07
C THR A 105 -1.13 -17.78 11.57
N ARG A 106 -0.10 -17.57 12.38
CA ARG A 106 -0.27 -17.30 13.82
C ARG A 106 0.44 -16.00 14.15
N VAL A 107 -0.27 -15.08 14.78
CA VAL A 107 0.17 -13.69 14.97
C VAL A 107 -0.16 -13.19 16.37
N ASN A 108 0.43 -12.04 16.71
CA ASN A 108 0.03 -11.29 17.88
C ASN A 108 -1.32 -10.59 17.62
N ALA A 109 -2.27 -10.73 18.53
CA ALA A 109 -3.57 -10.09 18.49
C ALA A 109 -3.51 -8.55 18.31
N ASP A 110 -2.48 -7.89 18.83
CA ASP A 110 -2.27 -6.44 18.70
C ASP A 110 -2.05 -5.97 17.26
N TRP A 111 -1.75 -6.90 16.35
CA TRP A 111 -1.53 -6.58 14.93
C TRP A 111 -2.80 -6.66 14.09
N LEU A 112 -3.81 -7.36 14.60
CA LEU A 112 -5.07 -7.59 13.91
C LEU A 112 -6.02 -6.41 14.08
N VAL A 113 -6.79 -6.14 13.04
CA VAL A 113 -7.96 -5.27 13.09
C VAL A 113 -9.17 -6.11 12.69
N SER A 114 -10.25 -6.03 13.47
CA SER A 114 -11.53 -6.62 13.07
C SER A 114 -12.00 -5.96 11.78
N LEU A 115 -12.33 -6.77 10.78
CA LEU A 115 -12.76 -6.25 9.50
C LEU A 115 -14.12 -5.57 9.64
N PRO A 116 -14.30 -4.31 9.23
CA PRO A 116 -15.58 -3.63 9.29
C PRO A 116 -16.66 -4.37 8.50
N ASP A 117 -17.91 -4.23 8.95
CA ASP A 117 -19.05 -4.74 8.20
C ASP A 117 -19.11 -4.14 6.80
N GLY A 118 -19.58 -4.93 5.83
CA GLY A 118 -19.69 -4.52 4.44
C GLY A 118 -18.42 -4.71 3.59
N ILE A 119 -17.27 -5.03 4.21
CA ILE A 119 -16.03 -5.35 3.48
C ILE A 119 -15.80 -6.87 3.51
N SER A 120 -15.64 -7.49 2.35
CA SER A 120 -15.19 -8.89 2.27
C SER A 120 -13.68 -9.00 2.48
N THR A 121 -13.20 -10.18 2.85
CA THR A 121 -11.74 -10.45 2.97
C THR A 121 -11.00 -10.24 1.65
N LYS A 122 -11.65 -10.54 0.51
CA LYS A 122 -11.12 -10.23 -0.83
C LYS A 122 -10.97 -8.73 -1.04
N GLN A 123 -12.00 -7.94 -0.74
CA GLN A 123 -11.94 -6.47 -0.83
C GLN A 123 -10.92 -5.88 0.14
N ALA A 124 -10.81 -6.43 1.37
CA ALA A 124 -9.78 -6.02 2.32
C ALA A 124 -8.37 -6.19 1.74
N MET A 125 -8.12 -7.26 0.97
CA MET A 125 -6.83 -7.46 0.31
C MET A 125 -6.66 -6.64 -0.97
N ALA A 126 -7.74 -6.30 -1.65
CA ALA A 126 -7.67 -5.28 -2.71
C ALA A 126 -7.25 -3.91 -2.14
N VAL A 127 -7.71 -3.55 -0.95
CA VAL A 127 -7.19 -2.39 -0.19
C VAL A 127 -5.74 -2.65 0.25
N GLY A 128 -5.51 -3.60 1.12
CA GLY A 128 -4.19 -3.99 1.66
C GLY A 128 -3.40 -2.82 2.24
N THR A 129 -2.08 -3.01 2.36
CA THR A 129 -1.15 -1.94 2.79
C THR A 129 -1.21 -0.73 1.86
N ALA A 130 -1.40 -0.91 0.56
CA ALA A 130 -1.47 0.20 -0.37
C ALA A 130 -2.68 1.13 -0.10
N GLY A 131 -3.87 0.55 0.09
CA GLY A 131 -5.08 1.33 0.32
C GLY A 131 -5.13 1.96 1.71
N ILE A 132 -4.69 1.24 2.75
CA ILE A 132 -4.63 1.87 4.10
C ILE A 132 -3.58 3.00 4.14
N THR A 133 -2.48 2.90 3.37
CA THR A 133 -1.51 3.98 3.22
C THR A 133 -2.11 5.20 2.52
N ALA A 134 -2.95 4.98 1.50
CA ALA A 134 -3.72 6.04 0.85
C ALA A 134 -4.63 6.75 1.86
N MET A 135 -5.36 6.00 2.68
CA MET A 135 -6.22 6.57 3.72
C MET A 135 -5.41 7.32 4.78
N PHE A 136 -4.29 6.78 5.27
CA PHE A 136 -3.41 7.51 6.19
C PHE A 136 -2.89 8.82 5.61
N SER A 137 -2.64 8.85 4.30
CA SER A 137 -2.22 10.07 3.60
C SER A 137 -3.34 11.11 3.60
N ILE A 138 -4.55 10.71 3.26
CA ILE A 138 -5.74 11.58 3.26
C ILE A 138 -5.98 12.14 4.67
N MET A 139 -6.04 11.27 5.69
CA MET A 139 -6.21 11.68 7.10
C MET A 139 -5.12 12.68 7.53
N SER A 140 -3.88 12.46 7.12
CA SER A 140 -2.78 13.36 7.48
C SER A 140 -2.89 14.72 6.77
N LEU A 141 -3.27 14.75 5.51
CA LEU A 141 -3.48 16.00 4.75
C LEU A 141 -4.66 16.80 5.34
N GLU A 142 -5.77 16.14 5.67
CA GLU A 142 -6.94 16.79 6.30
C GLU A 142 -6.61 17.35 7.68
N ALA A 143 -5.85 16.60 8.50
CA ALA A 143 -5.37 17.06 9.80
C ALA A 143 -4.45 18.30 9.69
N HIS A 144 -3.85 18.51 8.50
CA HIS A 144 -3.04 19.70 8.19
C HIS A 144 -3.79 20.74 7.35
N GLY A 145 -5.12 20.70 7.37
CA GLY A 145 -5.97 21.77 6.82
C GLY A 145 -6.42 21.58 5.38
N LEU A 146 -6.12 20.46 4.72
CA LEU A 146 -6.64 20.18 3.38
C LEU A 146 -8.18 20.03 3.42
N LYS A 147 -8.87 20.71 2.50
CA LYS A 147 -10.32 20.66 2.29
C LYS A 147 -10.64 20.60 0.79
N PRO A 148 -11.79 20.06 0.38
CA PRO A 148 -12.18 19.98 -1.04
C PRO A 148 -12.07 21.32 -1.80
N ASP A 149 -12.45 22.43 -1.17
CA ASP A 149 -12.46 23.76 -1.79
C ASP A 149 -11.07 24.42 -1.91
N ASN A 150 -10.00 23.80 -1.40
CA ASN A 150 -8.67 24.39 -1.51
C ASN A 150 -8.07 24.31 -2.92
N GLY A 151 -8.60 23.43 -3.78
CA GLY A 151 -8.16 23.18 -5.15
C GLY A 151 -7.60 21.78 -5.35
N PRO A 152 -6.93 21.51 -6.49
CA PRO A 152 -6.58 20.16 -6.89
C PRO A 152 -5.53 19.52 -5.99
N VAL A 153 -5.74 18.23 -5.71
CA VAL A 153 -4.80 17.33 -5.00
C VAL A 153 -4.05 16.51 -6.03
N LEU A 154 -2.73 16.59 -6.00
CA LEU A 154 -1.87 15.81 -6.88
C LEU A 154 -1.65 14.41 -6.31
N VAL A 155 -1.75 13.39 -7.15
CA VAL A 155 -1.39 12.00 -6.80
C VAL A 155 -0.29 11.53 -7.76
N THR A 156 0.92 11.33 -7.24
CA THR A 156 2.02 10.78 -8.06
C THR A 156 1.96 9.26 -8.07
N GLY A 157 2.38 8.65 -9.17
CA GLY A 157 2.23 7.20 -9.35
C GLY A 157 0.76 6.77 -9.32
N ALA A 158 -0.13 7.58 -9.88
CA ALA A 158 -1.59 7.46 -9.76
C ALA A 158 -2.15 6.10 -10.21
N ALA A 159 -1.54 5.44 -11.18
CA ALA A 159 -1.97 4.11 -11.66
C ALA A 159 -1.42 2.93 -10.84
N GLY A 160 -0.62 3.20 -9.80
CA GLY A 160 -0.12 2.19 -8.86
C GLY A 160 -1.12 1.91 -7.73
N GLY A 161 -0.80 0.94 -6.87
CA GLY A 161 -1.70 0.51 -5.79
C GLY A 161 -2.17 1.63 -4.86
N VAL A 162 -1.23 2.43 -4.31
CA VAL A 162 -1.57 3.56 -3.44
C VAL A 162 -2.32 4.64 -4.23
N GLY A 163 -1.79 5.01 -5.40
CA GLY A 163 -2.34 6.10 -6.20
C GLY A 163 -3.76 5.83 -6.69
N SER A 164 -4.07 4.61 -7.12
CA SER A 164 -5.41 4.22 -7.57
C SER A 164 -6.44 4.34 -6.46
N VAL A 165 -6.14 3.78 -5.28
CA VAL A 165 -7.06 3.83 -4.13
C VAL A 165 -7.20 5.27 -3.61
N ALA A 166 -6.08 6.02 -3.53
CA ALA A 166 -6.10 7.42 -3.11
C ALA A 166 -6.99 8.26 -4.05
N SER A 167 -6.83 8.09 -5.37
CA SER A 167 -7.63 8.81 -6.36
C SER A 167 -9.13 8.51 -6.24
N ALA A 168 -9.47 7.23 -6.07
CA ALA A 168 -10.86 6.81 -5.92
C ALA A 168 -11.50 7.38 -4.65
N ILE A 169 -10.81 7.33 -3.50
CA ILE A 169 -11.32 7.88 -2.25
C ILE A 169 -11.43 9.40 -2.34
N LEU A 170 -10.36 10.11 -2.70
CA LEU A 170 -10.35 11.57 -2.79
C LEU A 170 -11.50 12.08 -3.69
N SER A 171 -11.64 11.48 -4.88
CA SER A 171 -12.74 11.85 -5.79
C SER A 171 -14.12 11.60 -5.17
N ASN A 172 -14.29 10.47 -4.47
CA ASN A 172 -15.58 10.12 -3.85
C ASN A 172 -15.98 11.06 -2.71
N ILE A 173 -14.99 11.57 -1.96
CA ILE A 173 -15.24 12.54 -0.88
C ILE A 173 -15.13 14.01 -1.32
N GLY A 174 -15.16 14.26 -2.62
CA GLY A 174 -15.36 15.58 -3.22
C GLY A 174 -14.10 16.37 -3.52
N TYR A 175 -12.90 15.81 -3.46
CA TYR A 175 -11.68 16.48 -3.89
C TYR A 175 -11.52 16.45 -5.42
N GLU A 176 -10.98 17.52 -5.97
CA GLU A 176 -10.47 17.54 -7.33
C GLU A 176 -9.11 16.82 -7.37
N VAL A 177 -8.97 15.82 -8.25
CA VAL A 177 -7.78 14.95 -8.29
C VAL A 177 -7.02 15.12 -9.59
N ALA A 178 -5.73 15.44 -9.48
CA ALA A 178 -4.77 15.41 -10.58
C ALA A 178 -3.87 14.18 -10.46
N GLY A 179 -3.86 13.31 -11.46
CA GLY A 179 -3.11 12.06 -11.44
C GLY A 179 -1.89 12.08 -12.35
N VAL A 180 -0.71 11.81 -11.78
CA VAL A 180 0.54 11.72 -12.56
C VAL A 180 0.76 10.31 -13.06
N THR A 181 0.94 10.16 -14.38
CA THR A 181 1.29 8.88 -15.01
C THR A 181 2.38 9.06 -16.06
N GLY A 182 3.24 8.06 -16.19
CA GLY A 182 4.16 7.94 -17.32
C GLY A 182 3.66 6.94 -18.37
N ARG A 183 2.40 6.50 -18.27
CA ARG A 183 1.74 5.57 -19.17
C ARG A 183 0.48 6.22 -19.71
N PRO A 184 0.52 6.81 -20.91
CA PRO A 184 -0.66 7.47 -21.51
C PRO A 184 -1.89 6.56 -21.60
N GLU A 185 -1.67 5.25 -21.82
CA GLU A 185 -2.71 4.23 -21.88
C GLU A 185 -3.46 4.04 -20.56
N SER A 186 -2.90 4.51 -19.44
CA SER A 186 -3.60 4.49 -18.14
C SER A 186 -4.58 5.65 -17.95
N ALA A 187 -4.71 6.58 -18.89
CA ALA A 187 -5.54 7.78 -18.74
C ALA A 187 -7.02 7.44 -18.51
N ASP A 188 -7.59 6.53 -19.28
CA ASP A 188 -9.00 6.16 -19.16
C ASP A 188 -9.27 5.40 -17.85
N TYR A 189 -8.34 4.53 -17.42
CA TYR A 189 -8.37 3.91 -16.10
C TYR A 189 -8.38 4.96 -14.99
N LEU A 190 -7.49 5.95 -15.03
CA LEU A 190 -7.45 7.01 -14.02
C LEU A 190 -8.72 7.86 -14.00
N LYS A 191 -9.27 8.18 -15.18
CA LYS A 191 -10.57 8.89 -15.28
C LYS A 191 -11.71 8.08 -14.67
N SER A 192 -11.75 6.76 -14.87
CA SER A 192 -12.76 5.90 -14.24
C SER A 192 -12.70 5.92 -12.72
N LEU A 193 -11.51 6.16 -12.13
CA LEU A 193 -11.33 6.34 -10.70
C LEU A 193 -11.75 7.74 -10.20
N GLY A 194 -12.04 8.67 -11.11
CA GLY A 194 -12.46 10.04 -10.81
C GLY A 194 -11.35 11.07 -10.89
N VAL A 195 -10.21 10.73 -11.50
CA VAL A 195 -9.14 11.70 -11.79
C VAL A 195 -9.65 12.68 -12.85
N SER A 196 -9.68 13.97 -12.52
CA SER A 196 -10.18 15.04 -13.40
C SER A 196 -9.08 15.57 -14.33
N GLN A 197 -7.81 15.53 -13.91
CA GLN A 197 -6.68 16.03 -14.66
C GLN A 197 -5.57 14.97 -14.75
N ILE A 198 -5.15 14.64 -15.97
CA ILE A 198 -3.98 13.80 -16.19
C ILE A 198 -2.74 14.69 -16.36
N VAL A 199 -1.71 14.40 -15.56
CA VAL A 199 -0.41 15.08 -15.64
C VAL A 199 0.61 14.08 -16.18
N ALA A 200 1.30 14.43 -17.26
CA ALA A 200 2.33 13.59 -17.82
C ALA A 200 3.57 13.58 -16.89
N ARG A 201 4.17 12.40 -16.71
CA ARG A 201 5.36 12.27 -15.85
C ARG A 201 6.50 13.18 -16.28
N GLU A 202 6.73 13.28 -17.60
CA GLU A 202 7.77 14.13 -18.19
C GLU A 202 7.61 15.60 -17.82
N ASP A 203 6.39 16.08 -17.60
CA ASP A 203 6.14 17.49 -17.27
C ASP A 203 6.60 17.86 -15.85
N ILE A 204 6.73 16.88 -14.95
CA ILE A 204 7.07 17.14 -13.54
C ILE A 204 8.21 16.29 -12.98
N ASN A 205 8.80 15.39 -13.77
CA ASN A 205 9.90 14.53 -13.31
C ASN A 205 11.28 15.10 -13.67
N GLU A 206 11.40 16.41 -13.74
CA GLU A 206 12.65 17.11 -14.00
C GLU A 206 13.04 18.00 -12.82
N THR A 207 14.33 18.09 -12.55
CA THR A 207 14.84 19.09 -11.61
C THR A 207 14.73 20.48 -12.23
N VAL A 208 14.10 21.40 -11.52
CA VAL A 208 14.02 22.81 -11.97
C VAL A 208 15.08 23.65 -11.32
N LYS A 209 15.54 24.68 -12.06
CA LYS A 209 16.53 25.64 -11.54
C LYS A 209 15.95 26.55 -10.45
N ARG A 210 14.64 26.76 -10.46
CA ARG A 210 13.96 27.64 -9.48
C ARG A 210 13.33 26.79 -8.39
N PRO A 211 13.57 27.10 -7.11
CA PRO A 211 13.00 26.34 -5.99
C PRO A 211 11.49 26.57 -5.79
N LEU A 212 10.92 27.59 -6.43
CA LEU A 212 9.49 27.92 -6.41
C LEU A 212 8.99 28.12 -7.84
N GLU A 213 7.90 27.43 -8.16
CA GLU A 213 7.10 27.57 -9.37
C GLU A 213 5.73 28.21 -9.01
N SER A 214 4.79 28.27 -9.97
CA SER A 214 3.42 28.72 -9.70
C SER A 214 2.74 27.82 -8.67
N GLU A 215 1.96 28.40 -7.78
CA GLU A 215 1.16 27.70 -6.79
C GLU A 215 0.01 26.96 -7.50
N THR A 216 0.09 25.64 -7.53
CA THR A 216 -0.82 24.79 -8.29
C THR A 216 -1.59 23.83 -7.38
N TRP A 217 -0.90 23.10 -6.51
CA TRP A 217 -1.46 21.98 -5.78
C TRP A 217 -1.83 22.34 -4.35
N ALA A 218 -3.08 22.04 -3.96
CA ALA A 218 -3.59 22.25 -2.61
C ALA A 218 -3.16 21.13 -1.64
N GLY A 219 -2.79 19.97 -2.17
CA GLY A 219 -2.28 18.83 -1.44
C GLY A 219 -1.57 17.88 -2.40
N CYS A 220 -0.76 16.96 -1.86
CA CYS A 220 -0.17 15.91 -2.69
C CYS A 220 -0.05 14.60 -1.90
N ILE A 221 -0.33 13.47 -2.58
CA ILE A 221 0.05 12.13 -2.12
C ILE A 221 1.15 11.64 -3.05
N ASP A 222 2.37 11.53 -2.50
CA ASP A 222 3.54 11.17 -3.30
C ASP A 222 4.03 9.75 -3.03
N ALA A 223 3.90 8.89 -4.05
CA ALA A 223 4.40 7.52 -4.05
C ALA A 223 5.71 7.34 -4.86
N VAL A 224 6.25 8.42 -5.43
CA VAL A 224 7.39 8.37 -6.34
C VAL A 224 8.69 8.82 -5.68
N GLY A 225 8.68 9.93 -4.92
CA GLY A 225 9.89 10.48 -4.33
C GLY A 225 10.83 11.13 -5.35
N GLY A 226 12.10 11.23 -5.01
CA GLY A 226 13.16 11.67 -5.92
C GLY A 226 12.99 13.09 -6.45
N ALA A 227 13.38 13.30 -7.70
CA ALA A 227 13.31 14.60 -8.39
C ALA A 227 11.86 15.11 -8.54
N MET A 228 10.90 14.20 -8.72
CA MET A 228 9.49 14.56 -8.82
C MET A 228 8.98 15.20 -7.53
N LEU A 229 9.22 14.58 -6.37
CA LEU A 229 8.85 15.14 -5.07
C LEU A 229 9.51 16.50 -4.84
N ALA A 230 10.80 16.63 -5.20
CA ALA A 230 11.51 17.89 -5.07
C ALA A 230 10.89 19.02 -5.90
N ARG A 231 10.42 18.73 -7.11
CA ARG A 231 9.73 19.71 -7.96
C ARG A 231 8.34 20.03 -7.43
N VAL A 232 7.56 19.01 -7.02
CA VAL A 232 6.21 19.22 -6.47
C VAL A 232 6.24 20.13 -5.26
N LEU A 233 7.26 20.05 -4.38
CA LEU A 233 7.43 20.98 -3.25
C LEU A 233 7.40 22.44 -3.71
N GLY A 234 8.02 22.76 -4.86
CA GLY A 234 8.02 24.10 -5.44
C GLY A 234 6.69 24.54 -6.06
N GLN A 235 5.77 23.63 -6.32
CA GLN A 235 4.45 23.87 -6.94
C GLN A 235 3.30 23.91 -5.92
N MET A 236 3.58 23.62 -4.64
CA MET A 236 2.56 23.63 -3.60
C MET A 236 2.06 25.04 -3.32
N LYS A 237 0.75 25.15 -3.06
CA LYS A 237 0.14 26.39 -2.55
C LYS A 237 0.66 26.74 -1.16
N TYR A 238 0.49 27.98 -0.75
CA TYR A 238 0.87 28.46 0.58
C TYR A 238 0.22 27.60 1.68
N GLY A 239 1.03 27.10 2.63
CA GLY A 239 0.60 26.27 3.75
C GLY A 239 0.20 24.84 3.40
N ALA A 240 0.25 24.47 2.13
CA ALA A 240 -0.16 23.14 1.70
C ALA A 240 0.80 22.03 2.12
N SER A 241 0.33 20.79 2.11
CA SER A 241 1.05 19.62 2.61
C SER A 241 1.21 18.52 1.56
N ILE A 242 2.34 17.80 1.62
CA ILE A 242 2.60 16.59 0.84
C ILE A 242 2.68 15.41 1.80
N ALA A 243 1.87 14.37 1.56
CA ALA A 243 1.98 13.07 2.19
C ALA A 243 2.97 12.20 1.39
N SER A 244 4.17 11.99 1.94
CA SER A 244 5.22 11.18 1.29
C SER A 244 5.14 9.74 1.75
N VAL A 245 4.87 8.81 0.81
CA VAL A 245 4.60 7.40 1.10
C VAL A 245 5.53 6.44 0.38
N GLY A 246 6.23 6.86 -0.69
CA GLY A 246 6.99 5.96 -1.53
C GLY A 246 8.28 6.56 -2.08
N LEU A 247 9.06 5.70 -2.73
CA LEU A 247 10.37 6.01 -3.26
C LEU A 247 10.64 5.33 -4.62
N ALA A 248 9.60 5.07 -5.40
CA ALA A 248 9.71 4.37 -6.67
C ALA A 248 10.63 5.09 -7.69
N GLY A 249 10.75 6.41 -7.59
CA GLY A 249 11.68 7.24 -8.39
C GLY A 249 13.01 7.52 -7.71
N GLY A 250 13.25 6.96 -6.52
CA GLY A 250 14.49 7.11 -5.77
C GLY A 250 14.30 7.62 -4.35
N ALA A 251 15.23 7.29 -3.46
CA ALA A 251 15.18 7.67 -2.03
C ALA A 251 15.76 9.08 -1.76
N GLY A 252 16.49 9.66 -2.71
CA GLY A 252 17.06 11.00 -2.57
C GLY A 252 16.01 12.09 -2.73
N LEU A 253 16.12 13.18 -1.96
CA LEU A 253 15.28 14.36 -2.09
C LEU A 253 16.15 15.57 -2.45
N PRO A 254 16.36 15.88 -3.74
CA PRO A 254 17.19 17.01 -4.19
C PRO A 254 16.40 18.33 -4.13
N ALA A 255 15.94 18.72 -2.92
CA ALA A 255 15.17 19.93 -2.68
C ALA A 255 15.97 20.94 -1.84
N THR A 256 15.51 22.20 -1.82
CA THR A 256 15.99 23.23 -0.91
C THR A 256 14.99 23.50 0.20
N VAL A 257 15.37 24.24 1.23
CA VAL A 257 14.46 24.66 2.31
C VAL A 257 13.49 25.77 1.91
N ILE A 258 13.66 26.37 0.73
CA ILE A 258 12.92 27.56 0.29
C ILE A 258 11.39 27.37 0.27
N PRO A 259 10.81 26.27 -0.25
CA PRO A 259 9.36 26.05 -0.17
C PRO A 259 8.82 26.06 1.26
N PHE A 260 9.56 25.48 2.20
CA PHE A 260 9.18 25.45 3.62
C PHE A 260 9.20 26.85 4.24
N LEU A 261 10.25 27.64 3.98
CA LEU A 261 10.42 28.98 4.57
C LEU A 261 9.49 30.02 3.96
N LEU A 262 9.29 30.01 2.64
CA LEU A 262 8.57 31.08 1.93
C LEU A 262 7.11 30.79 1.67
N ARG A 263 6.70 29.49 1.70
CA ARG A 263 5.29 29.09 1.50
C ARG A 263 4.73 28.24 2.64
N GLY A 264 5.50 27.97 3.68
CA GLY A 264 5.03 27.15 4.80
C GLY A 264 4.60 25.73 4.36
N VAL A 265 5.17 25.21 3.28
CA VAL A 265 4.86 23.86 2.79
C VAL A 265 5.25 22.83 3.84
N ASN A 266 4.43 21.79 4.00
CA ASN A 266 4.72 20.69 4.91
C ASN A 266 5.04 19.42 4.12
N LEU A 267 6.05 18.68 4.56
CA LEU A 267 6.36 17.33 4.06
C LEU A 267 6.08 16.33 5.18
N LEU A 268 5.01 15.56 5.01
CA LEU A 268 4.49 14.63 6.01
C LEU A 268 4.94 13.21 5.67
N GLY A 269 5.74 12.59 6.52
CA GLY A 269 6.08 11.17 6.39
C GLY A 269 4.90 10.28 6.79
N ILE A 270 4.54 9.34 5.93
CA ILE A 270 3.44 8.42 6.17
C ILE A 270 4.00 7.02 6.44
N ASP A 271 4.04 6.64 7.71
CA ASP A 271 4.37 5.27 8.12
C ASP A 271 3.11 4.40 8.15
N SER A 272 3.08 3.33 7.37
CA SER A 272 2.05 2.31 7.38
C SER A 272 2.48 1.03 8.11
N VAL A 273 3.72 0.95 8.58
CA VAL A 273 4.29 -0.25 9.21
C VAL A 273 4.00 -0.28 10.70
N LEU A 274 4.33 0.80 11.42
CA LEU A 274 4.23 0.87 12.89
C LEU A 274 3.17 1.87 13.37
N ARG A 275 2.31 2.33 12.47
CA ARG A 275 1.23 3.27 12.84
C ARG A 275 0.34 2.66 13.93
N PRO A 276 -0.01 3.43 15.00
CA PRO A 276 -0.76 2.93 16.14
C PRO A 276 -2.09 2.27 15.77
N TYR A 277 -2.51 1.29 16.58
CA TYR A 277 -3.72 0.50 16.39
C TYR A 277 -4.97 1.35 16.15
N ASN A 278 -5.22 2.36 16.99
CA ASN A 278 -6.41 3.21 16.86
C ASN A 278 -6.48 3.94 15.51
N ASN A 279 -5.34 4.38 14.97
CA ASN A 279 -5.31 4.98 13.64
C ASN A 279 -5.65 3.97 12.54
N ARG A 280 -5.31 2.69 12.72
CA ARG A 280 -5.66 1.63 11.77
C ARG A 280 -7.16 1.36 11.80
N VAL A 281 -7.75 1.27 13.00
CA VAL A 281 -9.20 1.10 13.16
C VAL A 281 -9.95 2.25 12.50
N GLU A 282 -9.54 3.50 12.75
CA GLU A 282 -10.11 4.69 12.13
C GLU A 282 -9.98 4.63 10.60
N ALA A 283 -8.80 4.30 10.09
CA ALA A 283 -8.57 4.21 8.65
C ALA A 283 -9.45 3.12 7.99
N TRP A 284 -9.58 1.94 8.59
CA TRP A 284 -10.45 0.88 8.08
C TRP A 284 -11.93 1.27 8.13
N SER A 285 -12.36 1.98 9.18
CA SER A 285 -13.72 2.52 9.27
C SER A 285 -14.01 3.54 8.16
N ARG A 286 -13.07 4.45 7.88
CA ARG A 286 -13.18 5.42 6.79
C ARG A 286 -13.15 4.75 5.42
N ILE A 287 -12.29 3.75 5.22
CA ILE A 287 -12.27 2.96 3.98
C ILE A 287 -13.64 2.33 3.74
N ALA A 288 -14.27 1.76 4.76
CA ALA A 288 -15.58 1.12 4.64
C ALA A 288 -16.68 2.09 4.17
N SER A 289 -16.59 3.37 4.54
CA SER A 289 -17.59 4.38 4.22
C SER A 289 -17.24 5.26 3.01
N GLU A 290 -15.96 5.42 2.69
CA GLU A 290 -15.49 6.42 1.73
C GLU A 290 -14.92 5.82 0.43
N LEU A 291 -14.49 4.55 0.44
CA LEU A 291 -14.01 3.90 -0.78
C LEU A 291 -15.19 3.39 -1.63
N PRO A 292 -15.33 3.82 -2.89
CA PRO A 292 -16.34 3.27 -3.80
C PRO A 292 -15.92 1.85 -4.23
N PHE A 293 -16.60 0.83 -3.66
CA PHE A 293 -16.22 -0.58 -3.86
C PHE A 293 -16.41 -1.08 -5.29
N ASP A 294 -17.33 -0.50 -6.07
CA ASP A 294 -17.46 -0.75 -7.51
C ASP A 294 -16.19 -0.37 -8.28
N LYS A 295 -15.58 0.76 -7.92
CA LYS A 295 -14.28 1.17 -8.48
C LYS A 295 -13.15 0.26 -7.99
N LEU A 296 -13.15 -0.14 -6.71
CA LEU A 296 -12.17 -1.09 -6.17
C LEU A 296 -12.21 -2.42 -6.92
N GLU A 297 -13.39 -2.97 -7.16
CA GLU A 297 -13.58 -4.23 -7.91
C GLU A 297 -12.96 -4.15 -9.32
N SER A 298 -13.08 -3.00 -9.99
CA SER A 298 -12.47 -2.79 -11.31
C SER A 298 -10.94 -2.75 -11.31
N MET A 299 -10.31 -2.58 -10.15
CA MET A 299 -8.85 -2.58 -9.99
C MET A 299 -8.28 -3.98 -9.78
N ILE A 300 -9.11 -4.98 -9.43
CA ILE A 300 -8.65 -6.29 -8.96
C ILE A 300 -8.15 -7.13 -10.13
N VAL A 301 -6.97 -7.71 -9.93
CA VAL A 301 -6.42 -8.82 -10.73
C VAL A 301 -6.25 -10.00 -9.79
N ASP A 302 -6.95 -11.09 -10.06
CA ASP A 302 -6.86 -12.31 -9.25
C ASP A 302 -5.57 -13.07 -9.54
N ALA A 303 -4.98 -13.64 -8.49
CA ALA A 303 -3.78 -14.46 -8.53
C ALA A 303 -3.83 -15.57 -7.47
N LYS A 304 -2.92 -16.52 -7.57
CA LYS A 304 -2.71 -17.60 -6.61
C LYS A 304 -1.25 -17.71 -6.19
N LEU A 305 -0.94 -18.58 -5.22
CA LEU A 305 0.40 -18.68 -4.64
C LEU A 305 1.49 -18.96 -5.69
N GLU A 306 1.20 -19.78 -6.70
CA GLU A 306 2.16 -20.14 -7.75
C GLU A 306 2.55 -18.96 -8.66
N ASP A 307 1.72 -17.94 -8.76
CA ASP A 307 1.96 -16.76 -9.60
C ASP A 307 2.95 -15.76 -8.96
N LEU A 308 3.11 -15.85 -7.64
CA LEU A 308 3.87 -14.86 -6.85
C LEU A 308 5.33 -14.67 -7.28
N PRO A 309 6.11 -15.70 -7.62
CA PRO A 309 7.49 -15.51 -8.07
C PRO A 309 7.61 -14.68 -9.36
N LYS A 310 6.59 -14.75 -10.24
CA LYS A 310 6.50 -13.92 -11.45
C LYS A 310 6.04 -12.51 -11.11
N LEU A 311 4.94 -12.38 -10.37
CA LEU A 311 4.34 -11.11 -9.97
C LEU A 311 5.30 -10.25 -9.15
N GLY A 312 6.11 -10.87 -8.29
CA GLY A 312 7.16 -10.17 -7.55
C GLY A 312 8.19 -9.47 -8.44
N LYS A 313 8.52 -10.07 -9.60
CA LYS A 313 9.43 -9.43 -10.58
C LYS A 313 8.74 -8.31 -11.36
N GLU A 314 7.47 -8.49 -11.69
CA GLU A 314 6.68 -7.53 -12.48
C GLU A 314 6.39 -6.26 -11.69
N ILE A 315 6.05 -6.38 -10.39
CA ILE A 315 5.77 -5.21 -9.55
C ILE A 315 7.01 -4.34 -9.35
N LEU A 316 8.19 -4.93 -9.20
CA LEU A 316 9.45 -4.19 -9.08
C LEU A 316 9.81 -3.41 -10.36
N LYS A 317 9.31 -3.84 -11.52
CA LYS A 317 9.47 -3.15 -12.80
C LYS A 317 8.38 -2.11 -13.06
N GLY A 318 7.43 -1.92 -12.13
CA GLY A 318 6.29 -1.03 -12.31
C GLY A 318 5.30 -1.51 -13.39
N GLN A 319 5.26 -2.81 -13.68
CA GLN A 319 4.40 -3.40 -14.72
C GLN A 319 3.02 -3.83 -14.21
N VAL A 320 2.79 -3.73 -12.90
CA VAL A 320 1.49 -4.02 -12.28
C VAL A 320 0.66 -2.73 -12.23
N GLN A 321 -0.59 -2.82 -12.68
CA GLN A 321 -1.61 -1.77 -12.57
C GLN A 321 -2.69 -2.21 -11.59
N GLY A 322 -3.24 -1.28 -10.81
CA GLY A 322 -4.30 -1.58 -9.86
C GLY A 322 -3.85 -2.44 -8.68
N ARG A 323 -4.63 -3.46 -8.35
CA ARG A 323 -4.44 -4.32 -7.17
C ARG A 323 -4.44 -5.79 -7.53
N VAL A 324 -3.39 -6.50 -7.17
CA VAL A 324 -3.34 -7.97 -7.28
C VAL A 324 -3.82 -8.57 -5.98
N VAL A 325 -4.89 -9.37 -6.02
CA VAL A 325 -5.42 -10.12 -4.87
C VAL A 325 -5.07 -11.59 -5.03
N VAL A 326 -4.48 -12.16 -4.01
CA VAL A 326 -4.00 -13.55 -4.00
C VAL A 326 -4.97 -14.40 -3.21
N ASP A 327 -5.68 -15.31 -3.89
CA ASP A 327 -6.42 -16.38 -3.24
C ASP A 327 -5.42 -17.46 -2.82
N VAL A 328 -5.21 -17.62 -1.51
CA VAL A 328 -4.23 -18.58 -0.99
C VAL A 328 -4.76 -20.01 -0.97
N ASN A 329 -6.04 -20.20 -1.33
CA ASN A 329 -6.75 -21.49 -1.34
C ASN A 329 -7.06 -22.00 -2.76
N ALA A 330 -6.71 -21.21 -3.80
CA ALA A 330 -6.95 -21.56 -5.20
C ALA A 330 -5.94 -22.61 -5.76
#